data_b226ff83cb429086e879a2917a8967e9
#
_entry.id   b226ff83cb429086e879a2917a8967e9
#
_cell.length_a   1.000
_cell.length_b   1.000
_cell.length_c   1.000
_cell.angle_alpha   90.00
_cell.angle_beta   90.00
_cell.angle_gamma   90.00
#
_symmetry.space_group_name_H-M   'P 1'
#
loop_
_entity.id
_entity.type
_entity.pdbx_description
1 polymer ?
#
loop_
_entity_poly.entity_id
_entity_poly.type
_entity_poly.pdbx_seq_one_letter_code
_entity_poly.pdbx_strand_id
1 'polypeptide(L)'
;MPVHRRPQLLARALVLTAAATTALGVTAGGSAQAAPAVPDTPTRKDVKAQVEQLYGEAEQASEKYNAALETQQRLQGETTVLQGEIAVAQDQLNQLRGDLATVAGAEYRGGGMAQTVQLMLSTDPEGYLSRARTLDQAAERQQETLHELATRQRRLDQRRTETAGKLAELDQARRSLADSKQQIQQRLTKAQRLLNSLGVAERARMAAQDAQEAEQRATRGTDRLDLGTAPPASERGAAALAAAVRMIGSPYLYGSTGPRAFDCSGLMYYSWRQAGVTLPRTSQAQAYVGQRVSLSEARPGDLVIFYRDMHHVGMYAGGGVIVHAPYPGARVRYESVNAMPVAGVVRL
;
A
#
# COMPACT_ATOMS: atom_id res chain seq x y z
N MET A 1 31.79 28.55 28.13
CA MET A 1 33.25 28.27 28.31
C MET A 1 33.37 26.96 29.05
N PRO A 2 34.27 26.01 28.80
CA PRO A 2 35.36 26.01 27.86
C PRO A 2 35.32 24.85 26.83
N VAL A 3 35.92 24.98 25.74
CA VAL A 3 37.27 24.71 25.17
C VAL A 3 37.41 23.31 24.50
N HIS A 4 37.58 23.46 23.20
CA HIS A 4 38.23 22.61 22.20
C HIS A 4 39.11 21.45 22.67
N ARG A 5 39.01 20.31 21.91
CA ARG A 5 40.22 19.65 21.36
C ARG A 5 39.86 18.79 20.13
N ARG A 6 40.45 19.14 19.00
CA ARG A 6 40.70 18.26 17.85
C ARG A 6 41.99 17.47 18.12
N PRO A 7 42.15 16.30 17.59
CA PRO A 7 43.50 15.81 17.26
C PRO A 7 43.75 15.72 15.76
N GLN A 8 44.96 16.06 15.46
CA GLN A 8 45.59 16.24 14.17
C GLN A 8 45.96 14.92 13.48
N LEU A 9 46.07 15.04 12.18
CA LEU A 9 46.71 14.21 11.17
C LEU A 9 48.09 13.65 11.59
N LEU A 10 48.34 12.40 11.20
CA LEU A 10 49.70 11.88 10.96
C LEU A 10 49.69 11.15 9.61
N ALA A 11 50.22 11.82 8.62
CA ALA A 11 50.72 11.27 7.39
C ALA A 11 52.00 10.44 7.67
N ARG A 12 52.05 9.23 7.12
CA ARG A 12 53.33 8.50 6.97
C ARG A 12 53.51 8.14 5.51
N ALA A 13 54.37 8.93 4.89
CA ALA A 13 55.05 8.58 3.66
C ALA A 13 56.07 7.49 3.91
N LEU A 14 56.17 6.53 3.04
CA LEU A 14 57.33 5.62 2.96
C LEU A 14 57.81 5.53 1.51
N VAL A 15 59.04 5.93 1.37
CA VAL A 15 59.82 6.11 0.15
C VAL A 15 60.47 4.79 -0.23
N LEU A 16 60.38 4.50 -1.52
CA LEU A 16 61.25 3.71 -2.38
C LEU A 16 62.61 3.22 -1.95
N THR A 17 62.97 2.07 -2.49
CA THR A 17 64.28 1.92 -3.16
C THR A 17 64.19 0.95 -4.34
N ALA A 18 64.73 1.37 -5.46
CA ALA A 18 64.97 0.59 -6.67
C ALA A 18 66.23 -0.22 -6.53
N ALA A 19 66.25 -1.42 -7.06
CA ALA A 19 67.49 -2.13 -7.40
C ALA A 19 67.28 -2.81 -8.76
N ALA A 20 68.09 -2.41 -9.70
CA ALA A 20 68.25 -3.02 -11.00
C ALA A 20 69.24 -4.19 -10.91
N THR A 21 68.91 -5.32 -11.50
CA THR A 21 69.91 -6.31 -11.93
C THR A 21 69.50 -6.92 -13.26
N THR A 22 70.40 -6.79 -14.19
CA THR A 22 70.45 -7.39 -15.50
C THR A 22 70.77 -8.90 -15.43
N ALA A 23 70.10 -9.71 -16.23
CA ALA A 23 70.68 -10.94 -16.78
C ALA A 23 69.91 -11.45 -18.00
N LEU A 24 70.64 -11.77 -19.02
CA LEU A 24 70.29 -12.39 -20.30
C LEU A 24 69.61 -13.75 -20.15
N GLY A 25 68.78 -14.10 -21.12
CA GLY A 25 68.38 -15.47 -21.35
C GLY A 25 67.26 -15.56 -22.42
N VAL A 26 67.65 -15.87 -23.63
CA VAL A 26 66.84 -16.20 -24.80
C VAL A 26 66.15 -17.53 -24.57
N THR A 27 64.83 -17.59 -24.79
CA THR A 27 64.18 -18.70 -25.55
C THR A 27 62.78 -18.26 -26.00
N ALA A 28 62.49 -18.42 -27.26
CA ALA A 28 61.23 -18.22 -27.90
C ALA A 28 60.20 -19.26 -27.41
N GLY A 29 59.14 -18.80 -26.85
CA GLY A 29 57.92 -19.54 -26.54
C GLY A 29 56.79 -18.57 -26.54
N GLY A 30 56.08 -18.43 -27.65
CA GLY A 30 54.93 -17.52 -27.77
C GLY A 30 53.77 -18.00 -26.89
N SER A 31 53.73 -17.55 -25.65
CA SER A 31 52.52 -17.56 -24.86
C SER A 31 51.69 -16.32 -25.28
N ALA A 32 50.66 -16.56 -26.05
CA ALA A 32 49.63 -15.58 -26.29
C ALA A 32 49.07 -15.18 -24.87
N GLN A 33 49.59 -14.08 -24.33
CA GLN A 33 48.95 -13.44 -23.19
C GLN A 33 47.59 -12.96 -23.73
N ALA A 34 46.51 -13.63 -23.25
CA ALA A 34 45.20 -13.12 -23.40
C ALA A 34 45.19 -11.71 -22.79
N ALA A 35 45.01 -10.69 -23.60
CA ALA A 35 44.75 -9.34 -23.14
C ALA A 35 43.64 -9.42 -22.06
N PRO A 36 43.78 -8.70 -20.92
CA PRO A 36 42.68 -8.65 -19.97
C PRO A 36 41.44 -8.25 -20.75
N ALA A 37 40.39 -9.09 -20.66
CA ALA A 37 39.12 -8.81 -21.29
C ALA A 37 38.67 -7.44 -20.77
N VAL A 38 38.65 -6.44 -21.62
CA VAL A 38 38.05 -5.15 -21.33
C VAL A 38 36.61 -5.48 -20.96
N PRO A 39 36.14 -5.10 -19.77
CA PRO A 39 34.75 -5.39 -19.42
C PRO A 39 33.88 -4.83 -20.54
N ASP A 40 33.09 -5.72 -21.16
CA ASP A 40 32.20 -5.34 -22.24
C ASP A 40 31.35 -4.15 -21.77
N THR A 41 31.55 -3.01 -22.39
CA THR A 41 30.66 -1.87 -22.20
C THR A 41 29.27 -2.35 -22.54
N PRO A 42 28.30 -2.26 -21.60
CA PRO A 42 26.97 -2.83 -21.81
C PRO A 42 26.40 -2.27 -23.11
N THR A 43 25.95 -3.16 -23.97
CA THR A 43 25.39 -2.75 -25.25
C THR A 43 24.11 -1.98 -25.01
N ARG A 44 23.71 -1.12 -25.93
CA ARG A 44 22.45 -0.39 -25.88
C ARG A 44 21.24 -1.30 -25.59
N LYS A 45 21.24 -2.51 -26.18
CA LYS A 45 20.19 -3.51 -25.99
C LYS A 45 20.14 -4.01 -24.55
N ASP A 46 21.32 -4.23 -23.95
CA ASP A 46 21.43 -4.66 -22.56
C ASP A 46 20.96 -3.58 -21.60
N VAL A 47 21.29 -2.31 -21.86
CA VAL A 47 20.82 -1.17 -21.05
C VAL A 47 19.30 -1.02 -21.15
N LYS A 48 18.72 -1.14 -22.36
CA LYS A 48 17.26 -1.07 -22.54
C LYS A 48 16.57 -2.18 -21.74
N ALA A 49 17.02 -3.43 -21.87
CA ALA A 49 16.46 -4.56 -21.14
C ALA A 49 16.57 -4.40 -19.61
N GLN A 50 17.71 -3.90 -19.10
CA GLN A 50 17.90 -3.63 -17.68
C GLN A 50 17.01 -2.50 -17.17
N VAL A 51 16.79 -1.45 -17.96
CA VAL A 51 15.89 -0.34 -17.61
C VAL A 51 14.44 -0.83 -17.57
N GLU A 52 14.01 -1.60 -18.55
CA GLU A 52 12.67 -2.21 -18.59
C GLU A 52 12.44 -3.13 -17.38
N GLN A 53 13.43 -3.96 -17.04
CA GLN A 53 13.36 -4.78 -15.82
C GLN A 53 13.20 -3.93 -14.56
N LEU A 54 14.01 -2.87 -14.41
CA LEU A 54 13.95 -1.97 -13.25
C LEU A 54 12.62 -1.23 -13.14
N TYR A 55 12.00 -0.89 -14.27
CA TYR A 55 10.66 -0.30 -14.30
C TYR A 55 9.59 -1.31 -13.85
N GLY A 56 9.66 -2.56 -14.33
CA GLY A 56 8.76 -3.63 -13.88
C GLY A 56 8.90 -3.90 -12.37
N GLU A 57 10.15 -3.94 -11.86
CA GLU A 57 10.39 -4.08 -10.41
C GLU A 57 9.88 -2.86 -9.61
N ALA A 58 9.98 -1.65 -10.17
CA ALA A 58 9.44 -0.44 -9.55
C ALA A 58 7.90 -0.48 -9.52
N GLU A 59 7.27 -1.02 -10.55
CA GLU A 59 5.82 -1.20 -10.62
C GLU A 59 5.32 -2.21 -9.59
N GLN A 60 5.99 -3.37 -9.46
CA GLN A 60 5.70 -4.34 -8.39
C GLN A 60 5.80 -3.70 -6.99
N ALA A 61 6.83 -2.87 -6.77
CA ALA A 61 6.98 -2.14 -5.52
C ALA A 61 5.89 -1.06 -5.35
N SER A 62 5.42 -0.46 -6.44
CA SER A 62 4.31 0.50 -6.44
C SER A 62 2.99 -0.16 -6.02
N GLU A 63 2.70 -1.36 -6.50
CA GLU A 63 1.51 -2.09 -6.08
C GLU A 63 1.56 -2.47 -4.59
N LYS A 64 2.73 -2.86 -4.07
CA LYS A 64 2.93 -3.08 -2.62
C LYS A 64 2.74 -1.78 -1.82
N TYR A 65 3.23 -0.67 -2.34
CA TYR A 65 3.01 0.66 -1.75
C TYR A 65 1.52 1.00 -1.70
N ASN A 66 0.78 0.78 -2.79
CA ASN A 66 -0.65 1.03 -2.88
C ASN A 66 -1.44 0.19 -1.88
N ALA A 67 -1.13 -1.12 -1.77
CA ALA A 67 -1.74 -2.02 -0.80
C ALA A 67 -1.47 -1.59 0.65
N ALA A 68 -0.23 -1.19 0.95
CA ALA A 68 0.13 -0.70 2.28
C ALA A 68 -0.56 0.63 2.62
N LEU A 69 -0.72 1.53 1.64
CA LEU A 69 -1.43 2.80 1.81
C LEU A 69 -2.92 2.59 2.09
N GLU A 70 -3.57 1.72 1.33
CA GLU A 70 -4.98 1.35 1.54
C GLU A 70 -5.17 0.74 2.94
N THR A 71 -4.30 -0.19 3.31
CA THR A 71 -4.32 -0.82 4.65
C THR A 71 -4.12 0.21 5.75
N GLN A 72 -3.15 1.13 5.59
CA GLN A 72 -2.92 2.21 6.55
C GLN A 72 -4.15 3.08 6.72
N GLN A 73 -4.78 3.52 5.65
CA GLN A 73 -5.96 4.39 5.69
C GLN A 73 -7.14 3.70 6.39
N ARG A 74 -7.39 2.44 6.05
CA ARG A 74 -8.44 1.64 6.69
C ARG A 74 -8.20 1.47 8.18
N LEU A 75 -6.99 1.03 8.59
CA LEU A 75 -6.64 0.83 9.99
C LEU A 75 -6.66 2.14 10.79
N GLN A 76 -6.27 3.25 10.16
CA GLN A 76 -6.33 4.57 10.80
C GLN A 76 -7.78 4.99 11.09
N GLY A 77 -8.71 4.73 10.17
CA GLY A 77 -10.14 4.93 10.38
C GLY A 77 -10.69 4.04 11.51
N GLU A 78 -10.40 2.74 11.45
CA GLU A 78 -10.84 1.77 12.47
C GLU A 78 -10.33 2.12 13.86
N THR A 79 -9.04 2.46 13.99
CA THR A 79 -8.45 2.84 15.31
C THR A 79 -9.04 4.13 15.84
N THR A 80 -9.37 5.11 14.99
CA THR A 80 -10.02 6.35 15.43
C THR A 80 -11.42 6.06 16.00
N VAL A 81 -12.20 5.21 15.37
CA VAL A 81 -13.52 4.80 15.86
C VAL A 81 -13.40 4.06 17.20
N LEU A 82 -12.51 3.06 17.28
CA LEU A 82 -12.29 2.28 18.51
C LEU A 82 -11.82 3.15 19.68
N GLN A 83 -10.95 4.13 19.43
CA GLN A 83 -10.53 5.08 20.46
C GLN A 83 -11.69 5.93 20.99
N GLY A 84 -12.58 6.39 20.10
CA GLY A 84 -13.80 7.09 20.48
C GLY A 84 -14.72 6.22 21.33
N GLU A 85 -14.94 4.97 20.96
CA GLU A 85 -15.74 4.02 21.72
C GLU A 85 -15.14 3.70 23.10
N ILE A 86 -13.80 3.57 23.19
CA ILE A 86 -13.09 3.39 24.46
C ILE A 86 -13.30 4.60 25.37
N ALA A 87 -13.21 5.82 24.82
CA ALA A 87 -13.42 7.03 25.62
C ALA A 87 -14.84 7.09 26.22
N VAL A 88 -15.87 6.82 25.39
CA VAL A 88 -17.27 6.76 25.84
C VAL A 88 -17.48 5.65 26.88
N ALA A 89 -16.95 4.46 26.63
CA ALA A 89 -17.07 3.34 27.58
C ALA A 89 -16.36 3.61 28.91
N GLN A 90 -15.21 4.30 28.89
CA GLN A 90 -14.48 4.70 30.08
C GLN A 90 -15.28 5.73 30.91
N ASP A 91 -15.90 6.71 30.25
CA ASP A 91 -16.73 7.72 30.90
C ASP A 91 -17.95 7.08 31.60
N GLN A 92 -18.68 6.22 30.88
CA GLN A 92 -19.80 5.46 31.44
C GLN A 92 -19.38 4.60 32.65
N LEU A 93 -18.20 3.97 32.58
CA LEU A 93 -17.67 3.18 33.69
C LEU A 93 -17.32 4.05 34.89
N ASN A 94 -16.78 5.25 34.67
CA ASN A 94 -16.47 6.21 35.75
C ASN A 94 -17.74 6.73 36.39
N GLN A 95 -18.79 7.02 35.63
CA GLN A 95 -20.11 7.41 36.19
C GLN A 95 -20.67 6.30 37.09
N LEU A 96 -20.71 5.05 36.59
CA LEU A 96 -21.20 3.92 37.36
C LEU A 96 -20.41 3.69 38.66
N ARG A 97 -19.08 3.86 38.59
CA ARG A 97 -18.22 3.81 39.80
C ARG A 97 -18.53 4.95 40.78
N GLY A 98 -18.80 6.15 40.27
CA GLY A 98 -19.19 7.30 41.07
C GLY A 98 -20.50 7.07 41.80
N ASP A 99 -21.50 6.51 41.14
CA ASP A 99 -22.80 6.17 41.73
C ASP A 99 -22.63 5.12 42.82
N LEU A 100 -21.90 4.04 42.56
CA LEU A 100 -21.60 3.01 43.57
C LEU A 100 -20.82 3.57 44.78
N ALA A 101 -19.85 4.45 44.54
CA ALA A 101 -19.09 5.07 45.63
C ALA A 101 -19.96 5.95 46.50
N THR A 102 -20.96 6.62 45.91
CA THR A 102 -21.94 7.44 46.69
C THR A 102 -22.79 6.56 47.57
N VAL A 103 -23.30 5.44 47.07
CA VAL A 103 -24.08 4.45 47.84
C VAL A 103 -23.24 3.85 48.98
N ALA A 104 -22.04 3.34 48.68
CA ALA A 104 -21.12 2.77 49.66
C ALA A 104 -20.72 3.78 50.76
N GLY A 105 -20.53 5.04 50.39
CA GLY A 105 -20.25 6.11 51.33
C GLY A 105 -21.44 6.45 52.25
N ALA A 106 -22.68 6.31 51.76
CA ALA A 106 -23.89 6.48 52.58
C ALA A 106 -24.07 5.31 53.54
N GLU A 107 -23.87 4.08 53.12
CA GLU A 107 -23.91 2.87 53.97
C GLU A 107 -22.86 2.92 55.10
N TYR A 108 -21.63 3.31 54.76
CA TYR A 108 -20.55 3.45 55.74
C TYR A 108 -20.89 4.49 56.84
N ARG A 109 -21.47 5.65 56.45
CA ARG A 109 -21.89 6.70 57.41
C ARG A 109 -23.11 6.33 58.22
N GLY A 110 -23.98 5.45 57.70
CA GLY A 110 -25.18 4.96 58.40
C GLY A 110 -24.89 3.99 59.56
N GLY A 111 -23.62 3.68 59.82
CA GLY A 111 -23.16 2.90 60.99
C GLY A 111 -23.78 1.50 60.96
N GLY A 112 -23.22 0.55 60.20
CA GLY A 112 -23.74 -0.79 59.95
C GLY A 112 -24.07 -1.65 61.20
N MET A 113 -25.09 -1.31 61.90
CA MET A 113 -25.69 -2.25 62.85
C MET A 113 -26.38 -3.37 62.06
N ALA A 114 -26.10 -4.62 62.46
CA ALA A 114 -26.72 -5.77 61.82
C ALA A 114 -28.24 -5.62 61.84
N GLN A 115 -28.91 -5.84 60.70
CA GLN A 115 -30.38 -5.74 60.55
C GLN A 115 -31.14 -6.53 61.63
N THR A 116 -30.60 -7.65 62.09
CA THR A 116 -31.14 -8.46 63.17
C THR A 116 -31.17 -7.71 64.48
N VAL A 117 -30.17 -6.87 64.78
CA VAL A 117 -30.10 -6.06 65.97
C VAL A 117 -31.11 -4.91 65.88
N GLN A 118 -31.28 -4.29 64.72
CA GLN A 118 -32.28 -3.25 64.51
C GLN A 118 -33.70 -3.80 64.60
N LEU A 119 -33.97 -5.04 64.19
CA LEU A 119 -35.27 -5.70 64.35
C LEU A 119 -35.59 -5.95 65.79
N MET A 120 -34.63 -6.44 66.59
CA MET A 120 -34.83 -6.69 68.02
C MET A 120 -35.07 -5.40 68.85
N LEU A 121 -34.60 -4.27 68.41
CA LEU A 121 -34.76 -2.98 68.99
C LEU A 121 -35.94 -2.17 68.45
N SER A 122 -36.70 -2.70 67.48
CA SER A 122 -37.80 -2.03 66.78
C SER A 122 -39.07 -2.13 67.63
N THR A 123 -39.75 -1.01 67.87
CA THR A 123 -41.07 -0.91 68.52
C THR A 123 -42.23 -1.10 67.53
N ASP A 124 -41.92 -1.15 66.15
CA ASP A 124 -42.86 -1.37 65.05
C ASP A 124 -42.35 -2.48 64.13
N PRO A 125 -42.75 -3.75 64.37
CA PRO A 125 -42.30 -4.89 63.57
C PRO A 125 -42.80 -4.86 62.15
N GLU A 126 -44.00 -4.38 61.80
CA GLU A 126 -44.56 -4.32 60.49
C GLU A 126 -43.86 -3.26 59.61
N GLY A 127 -43.63 -2.07 60.17
CA GLY A 127 -42.87 -1.03 59.51
C GLY A 127 -41.41 -1.43 59.32
N TYR A 128 -40.85 -2.27 60.20
CA TYR A 128 -39.52 -2.82 60.06
C TYR A 128 -39.46 -3.81 58.83
N LEU A 129 -40.41 -4.74 58.77
CA LEU A 129 -40.43 -5.72 57.63
C LEU A 129 -40.64 -5.04 56.30
N SER A 130 -41.43 -3.96 56.24
CA SER A 130 -41.58 -3.16 55.03
C SER A 130 -40.26 -2.51 54.62
N ARG A 131 -39.51 -1.93 55.56
CA ARG A 131 -38.17 -1.35 55.33
C ARG A 131 -37.14 -2.42 54.98
N ALA A 132 -37.17 -3.60 55.59
CA ALA A 132 -36.30 -4.73 55.26
C ALA A 132 -36.45 -5.16 53.80
N ARG A 133 -37.71 -5.29 53.31
CA ARG A 133 -37.95 -5.61 51.87
C ARG A 133 -37.37 -4.54 50.93
N THR A 134 -37.45 -3.28 51.32
CA THR A 134 -36.86 -2.19 50.49
C THR A 134 -35.34 -2.27 50.49
N LEU A 135 -34.71 -2.66 51.59
CA LEU A 135 -33.27 -2.88 51.69
C LEU A 135 -32.84 -4.10 50.92
N ASP A 136 -33.60 -5.20 50.94
CA ASP A 136 -33.31 -6.38 50.12
C ASP A 136 -33.35 -6.05 48.60
N GLN A 137 -34.38 -5.31 48.16
CA GLN A 137 -34.45 -4.81 46.78
C GLN A 137 -33.27 -3.88 46.41
N ALA A 138 -32.83 -3.05 47.35
CA ALA A 138 -31.67 -2.20 47.14
C ALA A 138 -30.38 -3.02 47.02
N ALA A 139 -30.21 -4.06 47.84
CA ALA A 139 -29.07 -4.98 47.76
C ALA A 139 -29.04 -5.78 46.43
N GLU A 140 -30.20 -6.25 45.98
CA GLU A 140 -30.31 -6.91 44.67
C GLU A 140 -29.86 -5.98 43.52
N ARG A 141 -30.36 -4.74 43.49
CA ARG A 141 -29.96 -3.74 42.50
C ARG A 141 -28.47 -3.41 42.56
N GLN A 142 -27.91 -3.36 43.77
CA GLN A 142 -26.48 -3.13 43.97
C GLN A 142 -25.65 -4.30 43.39
N GLN A 143 -26.08 -5.56 43.56
CA GLN A 143 -25.45 -6.72 42.98
C GLN A 143 -25.51 -6.69 41.45
N GLU A 144 -26.67 -6.34 40.88
CA GLU A 144 -26.83 -6.15 39.42
C GLU A 144 -25.87 -5.09 38.89
N THR A 145 -25.77 -3.94 39.58
CA THR A 145 -24.86 -2.85 39.21
C THR A 145 -23.39 -3.27 39.26
N LEU A 146 -23.00 -4.04 40.31
CA LEU A 146 -21.64 -4.59 40.39
C LEU A 146 -21.35 -5.59 39.26
N HIS A 147 -22.32 -6.44 38.90
CA HIS A 147 -22.19 -7.35 37.77
C HIS A 147 -22.07 -6.60 36.45
N GLU A 148 -22.86 -5.57 36.25
CA GLU A 148 -22.79 -4.67 35.12
C GLU A 148 -21.42 -3.98 35.04
N LEU A 149 -20.92 -3.45 36.15
CA LEU A 149 -19.58 -2.86 36.22
C LEU A 149 -18.49 -3.83 35.76
N ALA A 150 -18.51 -5.05 36.32
CA ALA A 150 -17.56 -6.09 35.96
C ALA A 150 -17.64 -6.47 34.46
N THR A 151 -18.86 -6.48 33.92
CA THR A 151 -19.08 -6.79 32.50
C THR A 151 -18.60 -5.67 31.59
N ARG A 152 -18.88 -4.41 31.91
CA ARG A 152 -18.43 -3.22 31.21
C ARG A 152 -16.89 -3.10 31.26
N GLN A 153 -16.28 -3.40 32.41
CA GLN A 153 -14.83 -3.41 32.57
C GLN A 153 -14.19 -4.43 31.62
N ARG A 154 -14.68 -5.68 31.56
CA ARG A 154 -14.18 -6.72 30.66
C ARG A 154 -14.31 -6.31 29.19
N ARG A 155 -15.42 -5.70 28.79
CA ARG A 155 -15.61 -5.18 27.42
C ARG A 155 -14.62 -4.07 27.09
N LEU A 156 -14.37 -3.18 28.02
CA LEU A 156 -13.40 -2.10 27.84
C LEU A 156 -11.98 -2.68 27.65
N ASP A 157 -11.60 -3.65 28.47
CA ASP A 157 -10.27 -4.28 28.38
C ASP A 157 -10.12 -5.06 27.06
N GLN A 158 -11.18 -5.74 26.60
CA GLN A 158 -11.21 -6.40 25.30
C GLN A 158 -11.02 -5.38 24.15
N ARG A 159 -11.75 -4.26 24.17
CA ARG A 159 -11.60 -3.19 23.16
C ARG A 159 -10.20 -2.57 23.16
N ARG A 160 -9.60 -2.39 24.33
CA ARG A 160 -8.21 -1.92 24.45
C ARG A 160 -7.23 -2.89 23.82
N THR A 161 -7.40 -4.19 24.06
CA THR A 161 -6.57 -5.24 23.45
C THR A 161 -6.72 -5.27 21.92
N GLU A 162 -7.95 -5.19 21.42
CA GLU A 162 -8.22 -5.10 19.99
C GLU A 162 -7.57 -3.87 19.37
N THR A 163 -7.72 -2.71 20.01
CA THR A 163 -7.12 -1.45 19.55
C THR A 163 -5.59 -1.54 19.52
N ALA A 164 -4.97 -2.15 20.53
CA ALA A 164 -3.53 -2.36 20.56
C ALA A 164 -3.05 -3.25 19.38
N GLY A 165 -3.81 -4.32 19.06
CA GLY A 165 -3.57 -5.14 17.88
C GLY A 165 -3.64 -4.33 16.58
N LYS A 166 -4.69 -3.53 16.40
CA LYS A 166 -4.86 -2.66 15.23
C LYS A 166 -3.75 -1.61 15.10
N LEU A 167 -3.27 -1.05 16.21
CA LEU A 167 -2.15 -0.12 16.21
C LEU A 167 -0.83 -0.80 15.78
N ALA A 168 -0.62 -2.05 16.19
CA ALA A 168 0.54 -2.83 15.75
C ALA A 168 0.49 -3.13 14.23
N GLU A 169 -0.69 -3.50 13.72
CA GLU A 169 -0.91 -3.68 12.27
C GLU A 169 -0.69 -2.36 11.51
N LEU A 170 -1.15 -1.23 12.04
CA LEU A 170 -0.95 0.10 11.45
C LEU A 170 0.54 0.45 11.36
N ASP A 171 1.31 0.15 12.41
CA ASP A 171 2.75 0.38 12.42
C ASP A 171 3.47 -0.51 11.38
N GLN A 172 3.05 -1.75 11.24
CA GLN A 172 3.55 -2.64 10.18
C GLN A 172 3.22 -2.12 8.78
N ALA A 173 2.00 -1.64 8.55
CA ALA A 173 1.61 -1.05 7.27
C ALA A 173 2.44 0.19 6.93
N ARG A 174 2.74 1.05 7.93
CA ARG A 174 3.62 2.22 7.76
C ARG A 174 5.05 1.83 7.39
N ARG A 175 5.60 0.78 8.00
CA ARG A 175 6.93 0.26 7.64
C ARG A 175 6.95 -0.28 6.21
N SER A 176 5.98 -1.11 5.86
CA SER A 176 5.84 -1.65 4.50
C SER A 176 5.73 -0.54 3.43
N LEU A 177 5.02 0.54 3.76
CA LEU A 177 4.89 1.70 2.89
C LEU A 177 6.23 2.43 2.72
N ALA A 178 6.99 2.64 3.80
CA ALA A 178 8.31 3.27 3.77
C ALA A 178 9.30 2.42 2.95
N ASP A 179 9.34 1.12 3.17
CA ASP A 179 10.20 0.17 2.46
C ASP A 179 9.88 0.12 0.97
N SER A 180 8.60 0.04 0.61
CA SER A 180 8.15 0.04 -0.79
C SER A 180 8.54 1.33 -1.50
N LYS A 181 8.34 2.49 -0.84
CA LYS A 181 8.76 3.79 -1.36
C LYS A 181 10.27 3.85 -1.60
N GLN A 182 11.07 3.36 -0.66
CA GLN A 182 12.52 3.28 -0.81
C GLN A 182 12.93 2.39 -1.98
N GLN A 183 12.30 1.22 -2.12
CA GLN A 183 12.53 0.31 -3.23
C GLN A 183 12.22 0.96 -4.58
N ILE A 184 11.09 1.64 -4.72
CA ILE A 184 10.73 2.37 -5.93
C ILE A 184 11.81 3.40 -6.26
N GLN A 185 12.21 4.23 -5.30
CA GLN A 185 13.23 5.27 -5.50
C GLN A 185 14.58 4.69 -5.93
N GLN A 186 15.01 3.58 -5.30
CA GLN A 186 16.27 2.91 -5.65
C GLN A 186 16.25 2.38 -7.10
N ARG A 187 15.16 1.75 -7.52
CA ARG A 187 15.01 1.21 -8.87
C ARG A 187 14.98 2.31 -9.92
N LEU A 188 14.20 3.37 -9.68
CA LEU A 188 14.15 4.52 -10.58
C LEU A 188 15.50 5.23 -10.68
N THR A 189 16.21 5.42 -9.56
CA THR A 189 17.55 6.01 -9.55
C THR A 189 18.55 5.14 -10.32
N LYS A 190 18.47 3.81 -10.16
CA LYS A 190 19.33 2.88 -10.89
C LYS A 190 19.04 2.91 -12.39
N ALA A 191 17.77 2.91 -12.78
CA ALA A 191 17.34 3.04 -14.17
C ALA A 191 17.85 4.35 -14.78
N GLN A 192 17.71 5.47 -14.06
CA GLN A 192 18.19 6.78 -14.50
C GLN A 192 19.73 6.81 -14.67
N ARG A 193 20.47 6.18 -13.77
CA ARG A 193 21.95 6.06 -13.90
C ARG A 193 22.34 5.27 -15.14
N LEU A 194 21.64 4.17 -15.41
CA LEU A 194 21.89 3.37 -16.62
C LEU A 194 21.59 4.18 -17.89
N LEU A 195 20.47 4.92 -17.93
CA LEU A 195 20.16 5.81 -19.04
C LEU A 195 21.21 6.92 -19.19
N ASN A 196 21.71 7.47 -18.09
CA ASN A 196 22.74 8.53 -18.10
C ASN A 196 24.12 7.99 -18.50
N SER A 197 24.41 6.70 -18.35
CA SER A 197 25.64 6.08 -18.83
C SER A 197 25.72 6.01 -20.36
N LEU A 198 24.57 6.08 -21.04
CA LEU A 198 24.51 6.22 -22.49
C LEU A 198 24.89 7.66 -22.93
N GLY A 199 25.62 7.80 -24.01
CA GLY A 199 25.92 9.12 -24.60
C GLY A 199 24.64 9.88 -24.97
N VAL A 200 24.74 11.22 -25.04
CA VAL A 200 23.59 12.10 -25.35
C VAL A 200 22.91 11.69 -26.67
N ALA A 201 23.72 11.40 -27.70
CA ALA A 201 23.21 10.96 -29.00
C ALA A 201 22.49 9.60 -28.94
N GLU A 202 22.98 8.71 -28.07
CA GLU A 202 22.40 7.38 -27.90
C GLU A 202 21.06 7.45 -27.16
N ARG A 203 20.97 8.27 -26.14
CA ARG A 203 19.70 8.56 -25.41
C ARG A 203 18.65 9.16 -26.33
N ALA A 204 19.06 10.13 -27.17
CA ALA A 204 18.16 10.74 -28.15
C ALA A 204 17.66 9.71 -29.18
N ARG A 205 18.50 8.79 -29.62
CA ARG A 205 18.10 7.71 -30.52
C ARG A 205 17.16 6.71 -29.86
N MET A 206 17.38 6.35 -28.58
CA MET A 206 16.46 5.49 -27.83
C MET A 206 15.09 6.14 -27.68
N ALA A 207 15.06 7.42 -27.23
CA ALA A 207 13.82 8.15 -27.08
C ALA A 207 13.05 8.32 -28.40
N ALA A 208 13.78 8.56 -29.50
CA ALA A 208 13.17 8.62 -30.83
C ALA A 208 12.61 7.28 -31.29
N GLN A 209 13.32 6.17 -31.03
CA GLN A 209 12.82 4.83 -31.35
C GLN A 209 11.61 4.45 -30.49
N ASP A 210 11.64 4.69 -29.19
CA ASP A 210 10.51 4.43 -28.32
C ASP A 210 9.28 5.26 -28.72
N ALA A 211 9.51 6.51 -29.14
CA ALA A 211 8.46 7.37 -29.71
C ALA A 211 7.94 6.81 -31.06
N GLN A 212 8.85 6.40 -31.96
CA GLN A 212 8.46 5.80 -33.24
C GLN A 212 7.78 4.45 -33.06
N GLU A 213 8.26 3.60 -32.16
CA GLU A 213 7.60 2.33 -31.84
C GLU A 213 6.22 2.57 -31.20
N ALA A 214 6.09 3.56 -30.30
CA ALA A 214 4.82 3.97 -29.73
C ALA A 214 3.88 4.55 -30.82
N GLU A 215 4.41 5.36 -31.73
CA GLU A 215 3.68 5.91 -32.88
C GLU A 215 3.32 4.84 -33.89
N GLN A 216 4.23 3.90 -34.23
CA GLN A 216 3.94 2.76 -35.10
C GLN A 216 2.95 1.78 -34.44
N ARG A 217 3.02 1.57 -33.12
CA ARG A 217 2.01 0.82 -32.39
C ARG A 217 0.67 1.57 -32.36
N ALA A 218 0.72 2.90 -32.20
CA ALA A 218 -0.44 3.76 -32.32
C ALA A 218 -0.94 3.82 -33.77
N THR A 219 -0.08 3.94 -34.79
CA THR A 219 -0.46 4.09 -36.22
C THR A 219 -0.84 2.76 -36.87
N ARG A 220 -0.25 1.62 -36.49
CA ARG A 220 -0.81 0.31 -36.86
C ARG A 220 -2.22 0.12 -36.27
N GLY A 221 -2.57 0.97 -35.28
CA GLY A 221 -3.89 1.15 -34.74
C GLY A 221 -4.65 2.38 -35.24
N THR A 222 -4.06 3.38 -35.95
CA THR A 222 -4.71 4.65 -36.31
C THR A 222 -4.98 4.82 -37.81
N ASP A 223 -4.53 3.95 -38.68
CA ASP A 223 -5.20 3.83 -40.01
C ASP A 223 -6.67 3.32 -39.92
N ARG A 224 -7.29 3.58 -38.84
CA ARG A 224 -8.40 3.23 -37.98
C ARG A 224 -7.86 2.28 -36.93
N LEU A 225 -7.75 2.74 -35.67
CA LEU A 225 -7.95 1.84 -34.54
C LEU A 225 -9.23 1.07 -34.84
N ASP A 226 -9.08 -0.07 -35.51
CA ASP A 226 -10.19 -0.99 -35.60
C ASP A 226 -10.37 -1.58 -34.20
N LEU A 227 -10.99 -0.78 -33.36
CA LEU A 227 -11.40 -1.18 -32.02
C LEU A 227 -12.46 -2.29 -32.12
N GLY A 228 -12.67 -2.81 -33.35
CA GLY A 228 -13.70 -3.77 -33.65
C GLY A 228 -15.09 -3.15 -33.48
N THR A 229 -16.07 -3.86 -33.95
CA THR A 229 -17.50 -3.50 -33.77
C THR A 229 -18.10 -4.19 -32.54
N ALA A 230 -17.28 -4.83 -31.69
CA ALA A 230 -17.77 -5.50 -30.50
C ALA A 230 -18.41 -4.49 -29.54
N PRO A 231 -19.65 -4.71 -29.13
CA PRO A 231 -20.31 -3.82 -28.17
C PRO A 231 -19.56 -3.86 -26.84
N PRO A 232 -19.57 -2.75 -26.08
CA PRO A 232 -19.03 -2.73 -24.71
C PRO A 232 -19.64 -3.83 -23.85
N ALA A 233 -18.90 -4.27 -22.84
CA ALA A 233 -19.36 -5.27 -21.89
C ALA A 233 -20.63 -4.81 -21.13
N SER A 234 -20.71 -3.51 -20.84
CA SER A 234 -21.84 -2.84 -20.19
C SER A 234 -21.80 -1.33 -20.49
N GLU A 235 -22.87 -0.61 -20.21
CA GLU A 235 -22.90 0.86 -20.29
C GLU A 235 -21.84 1.48 -19.36
N ARG A 236 -21.66 0.92 -18.16
CA ARG A 236 -20.62 1.36 -17.24
C ARG A 236 -19.21 1.08 -17.78
N GLY A 237 -19.00 -0.06 -18.41
CA GLY A 237 -17.75 -0.39 -19.10
C GLY A 237 -17.45 0.60 -20.23
N ALA A 238 -18.45 0.99 -21.02
CA ALA A 238 -18.31 2.01 -22.03
C ALA A 238 -17.94 3.38 -21.43
N ALA A 239 -18.60 3.78 -20.36
CA ALA A 239 -18.32 5.04 -19.66
C ALA A 239 -16.92 5.05 -19.03
N ALA A 240 -16.51 3.94 -18.42
CA ALA A 240 -15.17 3.76 -17.86
C ALA A 240 -14.09 3.84 -18.95
N LEU A 241 -14.28 3.16 -20.08
CA LEU A 241 -13.35 3.24 -21.21
C LEU A 241 -13.27 4.67 -21.76
N ALA A 242 -14.39 5.34 -21.96
CA ALA A 242 -14.38 6.72 -22.39
C ALA A 242 -13.65 7.65 -21.41
N ALA A 243 -13.74 7.39 -20.10
CA ALA A 243 -13.00 8.13 -19.09
C ALA A 243 -11.48 7.84 -19.19
N ALA A 244 -11.07 6.59 -19.37
CA ALA A 244 -9.67 6.21 -19.55
C ALA A 244 -9.06 6.84 -20.81
N VAL A 245 -9.77 6.81 -21.92
CA VAL A 245 -9.33 7.37 -23.21
C VAL A 245 -9.11 8.89 -23.11
N ARG A 246 -9.94 9.62 -22.38
CA ARG A 246 -9.72 11.06 -22.14
C ARG A 246 -8.43 11.36 -21.38
N MET A 247 -7.86 10.38 -20.68
CA MET A 247 -6.62 10.55 -19.92
C MET A 247 -5.37 10.17 -20.72
N ILE A 248 -5.50 9.79 -21.99
CA ILE A 248 -4.35 9.54 -22.89
C ILE A 248 -3.46 10.78 -22.93
N GLY A 249 -2.14 10.56 -22.83
CA GLY A 249 -1.14 11.63 -22.74
C GLY A 249 -0.82 12.08 -21.31
N SER A 250 -1.60 11.70 -20.29
CA SER A 250 -1.28 11.96 -18.88
C SER A 250 -0.03 11.20 -18.46
N PRO A 251 0.87 11.79 -17.66
CA PRO A 251 2.09 11.14 -17.23
C PRO A 251 1.83 9.99 -16.26
N TYR A 252 2.70 8.98 -16.29
CA TYR A 252 2.74 7.96 -15.23
C TYR A 252 3.35 8.54 -13.96
N LEU A 253 2.70 8.31 -12.84
CA LEU A 253 3.24 8.57 -11.51
C LEU A 253 2.73 7.49 -10.55
N TYR A 254 3.65 6.74 -9.91
CA TYR A 254 3.28 5.71 -8.94
C TYR A 254 2.44 6.27 -7.79
N GLY A 255 1.48 5.49 -7.30
CA GLY A 255 0.57 5.90 -6.23
C GLY A 255 -0.52 6.88 -6.67
N SER A 256 -0.55 7.33 -7.93
CA SER A 256 -1.48 8.34 -8.41
C SER A 256 -2.76 7.76 -9.01
N THR A 257 -3.90 8.37 -8.66
CA THR A 257 -5.24 8.02 -9.13
C THR A 257 -5.89 9.15 -9.96
N GLY A 258 -5.07 10.08 -10.51
CA GLY A 258 -5.55 11.16 -11.35
C GLY A 258 -6.03 12.42 -10.62
N PRO A 259 -6.55 13.39 -11.37
CA PRO A 259 -6.66 13.42 -12.84
C PRO A 259 -5.38 13.82 -13.58
N ARG A 260 -4.33 14.29 -12.89
CA ARG A 260 -3.11 14.85 -13.52
C ARG A 260 -2.07 13.79 -13.89
N ALA A 261 -2.05 12.69 -13.18
CA ALA A 261 -1.12 11.59 -13.36
C ALA A 261 -1.75 10.29 -12.89
N PHE A 262 -1.27 9.15 -13.37
CA PHE A 262 -1.83 7.84 -13.06
C PHE A 262 -0.73 6.80 -12.94
N ASP A 263 -0.90 5.82 -12.06
CA ASP A 263 -0.31 4.49 -12.27
C ASP A 263 -1.32 3.55 -12.95
N CYS A 264 -0.93 2.31 -13.22
CA CYS A 264 -1.75 1.36 -13.97
C CYS A 264 -3.13 1.12 -13.31
N SER A 265 -3.14 0.70 -12.06
CA SER A 265 -4.34 0.42 -11.29
C SER A 265 -5.11 1.70 -10.91
N GLY A 266 -4.40 2.83 -10.76
CA GLY A 266 -4.99 4.15 -10.50
C GLY A 266 -5.78 4.70 -11.68
N LEU A 267 -5.35 4.45 -12.92
CA LEU A 267 -6.11 4.79 -14.11
C LEU A 267 -7.43 4.00 -14.16
N MET A 268 -7.38 2.70 -13.88
CA MET A 268 -8.59 1.85 -13.82
C MET A 268 -9.53 2.31 -12.70
N TYR A 269 -8.99 2.56 -11.50
CA TYR A 269 -9.73 3.09 -10.36
C TYR A 269 -10.45 4.41 -10.71
N TYR A 270 -9.73 5.37 -11.30
CA TYR A 270 -10.30 6.64 -11.72
C TYR A 270 -11.41 6.46 -12.75
N SER A 271 -11.15 5.68 -13.79
CA SER A 271 -12.06 5.51 -14.93
C SER A 271 -13.35 4.84 -14.53
N TRP A 272 -13.30 3.78 -13.74
CA TRP A 272 -14.49 3.11 -13.23
C TRP A 272 -15.26 3.94 -12.21
N ARG A 273 -14.56 4.76 -11.43
CA ARG A 273 -15.22 5.72 -10.53
C ARG A 273 -16.02 6.76 -11.29
N GLN A 274 -15.57 7.21 -12.48
CA GLN A 274 -16.36 8.07 -13.35
C GLN A 274 -17.63 7.36 -13.89
N ALA A 275 -17.60 6.04 -13.97
CA ALA A 275 -18.75 5.20 -14.31
C ALA A 275 -19.61 4.79 -13.09
N GLY A 276 -19.35 5.35 -11.90
CA GLY A 276 -20.09 5.06 -10.67
C GLY A 276 -19.71 3.76 -9.97
N VAL A 277 -18.56 3.15 -10.31
CA VAL A 277 -18.06 1.92 -9.69
C VAL A 277 -16.72 2.20 -9.00
N THR A 278 -16.61 1.85 -7.72
CA THR A 278 -15.35 1.97 -6.97
C THR A 278 -14.58 0.65 -7.04
N LEU A 279 -13.44 0.65 -7.69
CA LEU A 279 -12.51 -0.48 -7.71
C LEU A 279 -11.59 -0.47 -6.48
N PRO A 280 -11.02 -1.63 -6.09
CA PRO A 280 -9.87 -1.67 -5.18
C PRO A 280 -8.66 -0.92 -5.77
N ARG A 281 -7.74 -0.53 -4.90
CA ARG A 281 -6.61 0.31 -5.33
C ARG A 281 -5.55 -0.45 -6.13
N THR A 282 -5.35 -1.74 -5.89
CA THR A 282 -4.26 -2.51 -6.50
C THR A 282 -4.73 -3.34 -7.70
N SER A 283 -3.84 -3.55 -8.67
CA SER A 283 -4.09 -4.41 -9.83
C SER A 283 -4.40 -5.85 -9.42
N GLN A 284 -3.74 -6.37 -8.38
CA GLN A 284 -4.02 -7.69 -7.82
C GLN A 284 -5.46 -7.80 -7.30
N ALA A 285 -5.93 -6.80 -6.55
CA ALA A 285 -7.29 -6.81 -6.03
C ALA A 285 -8.32 -6.58 -7.15
N GLN A 286 -7.98 -5.76 -8.16
CA GLN A 286 -8.81 -5.55 -9.36
C GLN A 286 -8.99 -6.83 -10.19
N ALA A 287 -8.06 -7.78 -10.10
CA ALA A 287 -8.17 -9.08 -10.75
C ALA A 287 -9.33 -9.96 -10.22
N TYR A 288 -9.95 -9.58 -9.11
CA TYR A 288 -10.98 -10.38 -8.43
C TYR A 288 -12.33 -9.66 -8.26
N VAL A 289 -12.52 -8.47 -8.86
CA VAL A 289 -13.73 -7.65 -8.63
C VAL A 289 -14.94 -8.04 -9.48
N GLY A 290 -14.77 -8.92 -10.46
CA GLY A 290 -15.82 -9.28 -11.41
C GLY A 290 -15.72 -10.71 -11.90
N GLN A 291 -16.38 -10.98 -13.00
CA GLN A 291 -16.37 -12.29 -13.66
C GLN A 291 -15.11 -12.44 -14.52
N ARG A 292 -14.39 -13.55 -14.38
CA ARG A 292 -13.31 -13.90 -15.31
C ARG A 292 -13.88 -14.34 -16.65
N VAL A 293 -13.31 -13.81 -17.71
CA VAL A 293 -13.63 -14.17 -19.11
C VAL A 293 -12.34 -14.51 -19.86
N SER A 294 -12.45 -15.20 -20.98
CA SER A 294 -11.30 -15.47 -21.84
C SER A 294 -10.89 -14.20 -22.59
N LEU A 295 -9.63 -14.13 -23.03
CA LEU A 295 -9.16 -13.00 -23.83
C LEU A 295 -9.91 -12.89 -25.18
N SER A 296 -10.34 -14.02 -25.76
CA SER A 296 -11.13 -14.05 -26.98
C SER A 296 -12.56 -13.48 -26.80
N GLU A 297 -13.07 -13.47 -25.57
CA GLU A 297 -14.37 -12.92 -25.23
C GLU A 297 -14.27 -11.48 -24.66
N ALA A 298 -13.06 -10.92 -24.62
CA ALA A 298 -12.82 -9.58 -24.09
C ALA A 298 -13.64 -8.53 -24.88
N ARG A 299 -14.29 -7.62 -24.13
CA ARG A 299 -15.11 -6.53 -24.68
C ARG A 299 -14.59 -5.18 -24.17
N PRO A 300 -14.80 -4.11 -24.93
CA PRO A 300 -14.46 -2.76 -24.47
C PRO A 300 -14.99 -2.48 -23.06
N GLY A 301 -14.09 -2.04 -22.18
CA GLY A 301 -14.34 -1.81 -20.76
C GLY A 301 -13.82 -2.92 -19.84
N ASP A 302 -13.61 -4.15 -20.32
CA ASP A 302 -13.04 -5.23 -19.48
C ASP A 302 -11.63 -4.87 -19.00
N LEU A 303 -11.27 -5.28 -17.79
CA LEU A 303 -9.92 -5.15 -17.25
C LEU A 303 -9.04 -6.31 -17.73
N VAL A 304 -7.89 -6.01 -18.29
CA VAL A 304 -6.88 -7.00 -18.67
C VAL A 304 -5.76 -6.96 -17.65
N ILE A 305 -5.53 -8.08 -16.99
CA ILE A 305 -4.53 -8.27 -15.95
C ILE A 305 -3.30 -8.93 -16.58
N PHE A 306 -2.12 -8.39 -16.28
CA PHE A 306 -0.87 -8.84 -16.86
C PHE A 306 0.08 -9.39 -15.79
N TYR A 307 1.01 -10.25 -16.25
CA TYR A 307 2.02 -10.96 -15.48
C TYR A 307 1.44 -11.92 -14.42
N ARG A 308 2.21 -12.96 -14.08
CA ARG A 308 1.77 -13.99 -13.11
C ARG A 308 1.45 -13.46 -11.72
N ASP A 309 2.16 -12.42 -11.30
CA ASP A 309 1.98 -11.73 -10.03
C ASP A 309 0.94 -10.60 -10.09
N MET A 310 0.33 -10.39 -11.25
CA MET A 310 -0.77 -9.46 -11.50
C MET A 310 -0.43 -7.99 -11.13
N HIS A 311 0.85 -7.60 -11.30
CA HIS A 311 1.29 -6.25 -10.93
C HIS A 311 0.93 -5.17 -11.95
N HIS A 312 0.35 -5.53 -13.10
CA HIS A 312 -0.07 -4.57 -14.12
C HIS A 312 -1.48 -4.82 -14.60
N VAL A 313 -2.18 -3.74 -14.97
CA VAL A 313 -3.55 -3.76 -15.49
C VAL A 313 -3.75 -2.68 -16.55
N GLY A 314 -4.56 -3.01 -17.55
CA GLY A 314 -5.08 -2.10 -18.56
C GLY A 314 -6.56 -2.33 -18.80
N MET A 315 -7.20 -1.44 -19.54
CA MET A 315 -8.59 -1.59 -19.95
C MET A 315 -8.67 -1.95 -21.43
N TYR A 316 -9.37 -3.02 -21.74
CA TYR A 316 -9.57 -3.45 -23.12
C TYR A 316 -10.39 -2.41 -23.89
N ALA A 317 -9.84 -1.96 -25.03
CA ALA A 317 -10.47 -0.95 -25.86
C ALA A 317 -11.17 -1.53 -27.10
N GLY A 318 -10.94 -2.83 -27.38
CA GLY A 318 -11.38 -3.50 -28.61
C GLY A 318 -10.21 -3.80 -29.54
N GLY A 319 -10.41 -4.65 -30.57
CA GLY A 319 -9.41 -4.92 -31.62
C GLY A 319 -8.05 -5.44 -31.13
N GLY A 320 -7.99 -6.06 -29.95
CA GLY A 320 -6.71 -6.50 -29.36
C GLY A 320 -5.87 -5.38 -28.76
N VAL A 321 -6.49 -4.25 -28.44
CA VAL A 321 -5.83 -3.05 -27.89
C VAL A 321 -6.33 -2.77 -26.46
N ILE A 322 -5.42 -2.30 -25.62
CA ILE A 322 -5.71 -1.79 -24.27
C ILE A 322 -5.38 -0.31 -24.17
N VAL A 323 -6.02 0.39 -23.23
CA VAL A 323 -5.56 1.68 -22.71
C VAL A 323 -5.00 1.47 -21.32
N HIS A 324 -3.80 1.99 -21.05
CA HIS A 324 -3.12 1.80 -19.77
C HIS A 324 -2.13 2.93 -19.45
N ALA A 325 -1.65 2.99 -18.21
CA ALA A 325 -0.51 3.77 -17.79
C ALA A 325 0.68 2.80 -17.64
N PRO A 326 1.68 2.80 -18.57
CA PRO A 326 2.61 1.68 -18.69
C PRO A 326 3.69 1.61 -17.60
N TYR A 327 4.48 2.67 -17.41
CA TYR A 327 5.61 2.69 -16.46
C TYR A 327 6.10 4.13 -16.20
N PRO A 328 6.94 4.37 -15.17
CA PRO A 328 7.51 5.68 -14.88
C PRO A 328 8.26 6.29 -16.08
N GLY A 329 7.93 7.54 -16.40
CA GLY A 329 8.49 8.27 -17.55
C GLY A 329 7.68 8.13 -18.84
N ALA A 330 6.76 7.19 -18.92
CA ALA A 330 5.82 7.06 -20.02
C ALA A 330 4.51 7.84 -19.76
N ARG A 331 3.63 7.81 -20.75
CA ARG A 331 2.30 8.44 -20.69
C ARG A 331 1.22 7.39 -20.90
N VAL A 332 0.03 7.66 -20.39
CA VAL A 332 -1.17 6.88 -20.71
C VAL A 332 -1.33 6.81 -22.22
N ARG A 333 -1.49 5.60 -22.74
CA ARG A 333 -1.55 5.34 -24.17
C ARG A 333 -2.32 4.07 -24.51
N TYR A 334 -2.61 3.92 -25.79
CA TYR A 334 -2.97 2.61 -26.32
C TYR A 334 -1.75 1.72 -26.48
N GLU A 335 -1.93 0.42 -26.26
CA GLU A 335 -0.92 -0.60 -26.51
C GLU A 335 -1.59 -1.91 -26.94
N SER A 336 -0.86 -2.77 -27.66
CA SER A 336 -1.36 -4.10 -27.98
C SER A 336 -1.52 -4.95 -26.71
N VAL A 337 -2.61 -5.68 -26.60
CA VAL A 337 -2.84 -6.63 -25.50
C VAL A 337 -1.75 -7.72 -25.43
N ASN A 338 -1.07 -8.00 -26.54
CA ASN A 338 0.01 -8.98 -26.65
C ASN A 338 1.40 -8.38 -26.32
N ALA A 339 1.49 -7.11 -25.94
CA ALA A 339 2.77 -6.49 -25.57
C ALA A 339 3.32 -7.04 -24.23
N MET A 340 2.43 -7.59 -23.40
CA MET A 340 2.75 -8.14 -22.09
C MET A 340 2.05 -9.50 -21.88
N PRO A 341 2.59 -10.39 -21.03
CA PRO A 341 1.95 -11.67 -20.72
C PRO A 341 0.60 -11.46 -20.02
N VAL A 342 -0.50 -11.88 -20.64
CA VAL A 342 -1.84 -11.79 -20.06
C VAL A 342 -2.03 -12.87 -18.98
N ALA A 343 -2.44 -12.48 -17.77
CA ALA A 343 -2.80 -13.36 -16.68
C ALA A 343 -4.31 -13.64 -16.62
N GLY A 344 -5.13 -12.73 -17.12
CA GLY A 344 -6.57 -12.88 -17.16
C GLY A 344 -7.31 -11.64 -17.61
N VAL A 345 -8.60 -11.81 -17.87
CA VAL A 345 -9.52 -10.71 -18.18
C VAL A 345 -10.67 -10.74 -17.19
N VAL A 346 -11.08 -9.56 -16.70
CA VAL A 346 -12.14 -9.41 -15.70
C VAL A 346 -13.21 -8.45 -16.25
N ARG A 347 -14.45 -8.89 -16.20
CA ARG A 347 -15.64 -8.13 -16.61
C ARG A 347 -16.41 -7.69 -15.37
N LEU A 348 -16.78 -6.38 -15.34
CA LEU A 348 -17.62 -5.76 -14.31
C LEU A 348 -19.00 -5.43 -14.83
#